data_234dc1a200d537eea638aa0cef296ad8
#
_entry.id   234dc1a200d537eea638aa0cef296ad8
#
_cell.length_a   1.000
_cell.length_b   1.000
_cell.length_c   1.000
_cell.angle_alpha   90.00
_cell.angle_beta   90.00
_cell.angle_gamma   90.00
#
_symmetry.space_group_name_H-M   'P 1'
#
loop_
_entity.id
_entity.type
_entity.pdbx_description
1 polymer ?
#
loop_
_entity_poly.entity_id
_entity_poly.type
_entity_poly.pdbx_seq_one_letter_code
_entity_poly.pdbx_strand_id
1 'polypeptide(L)'
;MAPQSVAKGSTGVPATAIEPQAPGRPSDGTHQRRWRYRKPARTFPAGLAAWAALLVVWVVWGSTYIAIRVADESLPPLAMASTRYLIAGTLLFPFASRSGGPRLRAADRPGLAQWLGMAAVGAMLLAFGNGAVSYAETTLPAGLTALLVATVPIWMVLADRIINGRAIPRAIWLALVIGVAGVGILARPHGHGSVVPVLIVLGGSLSWGTGSVLAGRLPAPARPLLGSAMEMLAGGAVLAGLAAVTGELSHLDPGQVSGRSVLALLYLIGPGSLLAMTCYVIALRRLPTAAVSTYAYVNPVIAVALGTLLLSERPTLTTVLGGAIVLASVALLLLHRSRRAA
;
A
#
# COMPACT_ATOMS: atom_id res chain seq x y z
N MET A 1 -17.58 -31.70 94.16
CA MET A 1 -16.66 -30.89 94.95
C MET A 1 -15.80 -30.05 94.03
N ALA A 2 -16.07 -28.75 93.90
CA ALA A 2 -15.22 -27.78 93.22
C ALA A 2 -13.96 -27.56 94.08
N PRO A 3 -12.89 -26.97 93.54
CA PRO A 3 -12.89 -25.52 93.55
C PRO A 3 -12.27 -24.88 92.27
N GLN A 4 -12.66 -23.63 92.14
CA GLN A 4 -12.19 -22.53 91.32
C GLN A 4 -10.69 -22.27 91.44
N SER A 5 -10.05 -21.72 90.40
CA SER A 5 -9.01 -20.72 90.48
C SER A 5 -8.77 -19.99 89.14
N VAL A 6 -9.18 -18.77 89.09
CA VAL A 6 -8.43 -17.52 88.89
C VAL A 6 -7.72 -17.33 87.55
N ALA A 7 -8.19 -16.31 86.88
CA ALA A 7 -7.62 -15.62 85.69
C ALA A 7 -6.22 -15.00 85.98
N LYS A 8 -5.38 -15.02 84.93
CA LYS A 8 -4.39 -13.98 84.65
C LYS A 8 -4.26 -13.72 83.20
N GLY A 9 -4.55 -12.52 82.76
CA GLY A 9 -4.35 -12.04 81.44
C GLY A 9 -2.88 -11.87 81.10
N SER A 10 -2.56 -12.08 79.83
CA SER A 10 -1.33 -11.56 79.23
C SER A 10 -1.63 -11.18 77.80
N THR A 11 -1.47 -9.95 77.58
CA THR A 11 -1.51 -9.28 76.25
C THR A 11 -0.41 -9.85 75.35
N GLY A 12 -0.84 -10.61 74.31
CA GLY A 12 0.02 -11.09 73.22
C GLY A 12 -0.30 -10.35 71.92
N VAL A 13 0.59 -9.53 71.48
CA VAL A 13 0.61 -8.85 70.18
C VAL A 13 0.69 -9.93 69.08
N PRO A 14 -0.11 -9.90 68.03
CA PRO A 14 0.05 -10.85 66.92
C PRO A 14 1.29 -10.46 66.12
N ALA A 15 2.23 -11.38 66.00
CA ALA A 15 3.38 -11.30 65.10
C ALA A 15 2.87 -11.34 63.65
N THR A 16 2.97 -10.21 62.97
CA THR A 16 2.85 -10.11 61.51
C THR A 16 4.00 -10.87 60.87
N ALA A 17 3.68 -12.01 60.24
CA ALA A 17 4.61 -12.73 59.41
C ALA A 17 4.96 -11.85 58.21
N ILE A 18 6.22 -11.43 58.12
CA ILE A 18 6.77 -10.76 56.94
C ILE A 18 7.04 -11.86 55.90
N GLU A 19 6.18 -11.92 54.90
CA GLU A 19 6.43 -12.72 53.68
C GLU A 19 7.62 -12.11 52.95
N PRO A 20 8.63 -12.90 52.49
CA PRO A 20 9.74 -12.37 51.74
C PRO A 20 9.23 -11.96 50.32
N GLN A 21 9.28 -10.67 50.06
CA GLN A 21 9.05 -10.13 48.70
C GLN A 21 10.07 -10.74 47.73
N ALA A 22 9.58 -11.46 46.72
CA ALA A 22 10.38 -11.89 45.61
C ALA A 22 10.99 -10.68 44.88
N PRO A 23 12.24 -10.77 44.39
CA PRO A 23 12.90 -9.66 43.72
C PRO A 23 12.11 -9.23 42.50
N GLY A 24 11.78 -7.94 42.43
CA GLY A 24 11.04 -7.32 41.35
C GLY A 24 11.70 -7.60 40.01
N ARG A 25 10.92 -8.14 39.05
CA ARG A 25 11.32 -8.21 37.66
C ARG A 25 11.59 -6.79 37.17
N PRO A 26 12.68 -6.57 36.40
CA PRO A 26 12.92 -5.27 35.77
C PRO A 26 11.72 -4.93 34.88
N SER A 27 11.13 -3.77 35.07
CA SER A 27 10.12 -3.21 34.18
C SER A 27 10.82 -2.90 32.86
N ASP A 28 10.69 -3.82 31.92
CA ASP A 28 11.11 -3.63 30.54
C ASP A 28 10.22 -2.52 29.92
N GLY A 29 10.71 -1.29 30.03
CA GLY A 29 10.06 -0.05 29.61
C GLY A 29 10.06 0.13 28.10
N THR A 30 10.02 -0.95 27.30
CA THR A 30 9.70 -0.88 25.89
C THR A 30 8.20 -1.02 25.71
N HIS A 31 7.48 0.09 25.88
CA HIS A 31 6.14 0.23 25.35
C HIS A 31 6.20 0.13 23.81
N GLN A 32 6.41 -1.09 23.29
CA GLN A 32 5.92 -1.45 21.98
C GLN A 32 4.39 -1.32 22.03
N ARG A 33 3.85 -0.13 21.77
CA ARG A 33 2.47 0.05 21.38
C ARG A 33 2.28 -0.77 20.09
N ARG A 34 2.02 -2.06 20.26
CA ARG A 34 1.41 -2.88 19.21
C ARG A 34 0.14 -2.14 18.83
N TRP A 35 0.15 -1.47 17.70
CA TRP A 35 -1.05 -1.02 17.04
C TRP A 35 -1.85 -2.26 16.72
N ARG A 36 -2.62 -2.74 17.71
CA ARG A 36 -3.71 -3.67 17.46
C ARG A 36 -4.72 -2.87 16.64
N TYR A 37 -4.73 -3.10 15.34
CA TYR A 37 -5.86 -2.75 14.52
C TYR A 37 -7.07 -3.36 15.22
N ARG A 38 -7.81 -2.56 15.96
CA ARG A 38 -9.01 -2.99 16.68
C ARG A 38 -9.99 -3.37 15.59
N LYS A 39 -10.13 -4.70 15.34
CA LYS A 39 -11.18 -5.19 14.44
C LYS A 39 -12.47 -4.53 14.91
N PRO A 40 -13.16 -3.75 14.07
CA PRO A 40 -14.47 -3.25 14.45
C PRO A 40 -15.35 -4.46 14.77
N ALA A 41 -16.10 -4.39 15.87
CA ALA A 41 -17.03 -5.42 16.25
C ALA A 41 -17.92 -5.77 15.04
N ARG A 42 -17.91 -7.04 14.63
CA ARG A 42 -18.67 -7.56 13.49
C ARG A 42 -20.17 -7.51 13.85
N THR A 43 -20.84 -6.44 13.42
CA THR A 43 -22.30 -6.42 13.41
C THR A 43 -22.80 -5.45 12.33
N PHE A 44 -22.54 -5.78 11.04
CA PHE A 44 -23.40 -5.37 9.91
C PHE A 44 -22.94 -6.17 8.70
N PRO A 45 -23.86 -6.70 7.86
CA PRO A 45 -23.46 -7.17 6.54
C PRO A 45 -22.70 -6.03 5.85
N ALA A 46 -21.57 -6.36 5.23
CA ALA A 46 -20.80 -5.39 4.45
C ALA A 46 -21.77 -4.75 3.47
N GLY A 47 -22.21 -3.51 3.78
CA GLY A 47 -23.29 -2.89 3.02
C GLY A 47 -22.89 -2.70 1.56
N LEU A 48 -23.86 -2.69 0.67
CA LEU A 48 -23.70 -2.47 -0.78
C LEU A 48 -22.68 -1.35 -1.10
N ALA A 49 -22.65 -0.30 -0.28
CA ALA A 49 -21.70 0.82 -0.39
C ALA A 49 -20.21 0.40 -0.27
N ALA A 50 -19.87 -0.60 0.54
CA ALA A 50 -18.49 -1.05 0.68
C ALA A 50 -18.02 -1.89 -0.53
N TRP A 51 -18.92 -2.71 -1.08
CA TRP A 51 -18.66 -3.44 -2.32
C TRP A 51 -18.61 -2.51 -3.53
N ALA A 52 -19.48 -1.51 -3.59
CA ALA A 52 -19.42 -0.46 -4.60
C ALA A 52 -18.09 0.31 -4.54
N ALA A 53 -17.61 0.65 -3.34
CA ALA A 53 -16.30 1.27 -3.18
C ALA A 53 -15.16 0.36 -3.68
N LEU A 54 -15.23 -0.95 -3.42
CA LEU A 54 -14.23 -1.89 -3.94
C LEU A 54 -14.29 -2.01 -5.47
N LEU A 55 -15.49 -2.03 -6.04
CA LEU A 55 -15.67 -2.01 -7.50
C LEU A 55 -15.04 -0.75 -8.14
N VAL A 56 -15.25 0.43 -7.51
CA VAL A 56 -14.59 1.67 -7.95
C VAL A 56 -13.07 1.52 -7.92
N VAL A 57 -12.49 0.92 -6.86
CA VAL A 57 -11.05 0.67 -6.77
C VAL A 57 -10.58 -0.23 -7.92
N TRP A 58 -11.29 -1.31 -8.22
CA TRP A 58 -10.92 -2.21 -9.33
C TRP A 58 -10.92 -1.50 -10.67
N VAL A 59 -12.03 -0.83 -11.01
CA VAL A 59 -12.18 -0.18 -12.31
C VAL A 59 -11.22 1.01 -12.45
N VAL A 60 -11.19 1.89 -11.44
CA VAL A 60 -10.41 3.12 -11.53
C VAL A 60 -8.91 2.83 -11.46
N TRP A 61 -8.42 2.01 -10.52
CA TRP A 61 -6.98 1.70 -10.50
C TRP A 61 -6.56 0.84 -11.68
N GLY A 62 -7.43 -0.08 -12.17
CA GLY A 62 -7.15 -0.84 -13.38
C GLY A 62 -7.03 0.04 -14.63
N SER A 63 -7.80 1.12 -14.72
CA SER A 63 -7.74 2.06 -15.84
C SER A 63 -6.65 3.14 -15.71
N THR A 64 -6.02 3.31 -14.52
CA THR A 64 -4.93 4.28 -14.36
C THR A 64 -3.73 3.99 -15.26
N TYR A 65 -3.44 2.74 -15.58
CA TYR A 65 -2.38 2.37 -16.53
C TYR A 65 -2.62 2.98 -17.92
N ILE A 66 -3.86 2.92 -18.40
CA ILE A 66 -4.22 3.55 -19.67
C ILE A 66 -4.11 5.07 -19.58
N ALA A 67 -4.56 5.65 -18.48
CA ALA A 67 -4.50 7.09 -18.28
C ALA A 67 -3.04 7.61 -18.15
N ILE A 68 -2.14 6.84 -17.51
CA ILE A 68 -0.71 7.14 -17.45
C ILE A 68 -0.13 7.12 -18.87
N ARG A 69 -0.36 6.03 -19.63
CA ARG A 69 0.10 5.90 -21.01
C ARG A 69 -0.34 7.06 -21.90
N VAL A 70 -1.60 7.50 -21.77
CA VAL A 70 -2.15 8.65 -22.53
C VAL A 70 -1.56 9.99 -22.03
N ALA A 71 -1.34 10.15 -20.73
CA ALA A 71 -0.72 11.35 -20.18
C ALA A 71 0.73 11.49 -20.68
N ASP A 72 1.47 10.40 -20.72
CA ASP A 72 2.87 10.33 -21.13
C ASP A 72 3.08 10.56 -22.65
N GLU A 73 1.99 10.61 -23.46
CA GLU A 73 2.09 10.98 -24.89
C GLU A 73 2.68 12.39 -25.11
N SER A 74 2.47 13.32 -24.17
CA SER A 74 2.97 14.69 -24.29
C SER A 74 3.46 15.30 -22.96
N LEU A 75 3.40 14.56 -21.87
CA LEU A 75 3.91 14.97 -20.56
C LEU A 75 5.11 14.10 -20.17
N PRO A 76 6.21 14.68 -19.67
CA PRO A 76 7.31 13.89 -19.12
C PRO A 76 6.83 13.06 -17.92
N PRO A 77 7.16 11.75 -17.86
CA PRO A 77 6.49 10.80 -16.97
C PRO A 77 6.67 11.10 -15.47
N LEU A 78 7.87 11.49 -15.02
CA LEU A 78 8.10 11.81 -13.60
C LEU A 78 7.49 13.17 -13.22
N ALA A 79 7.54 14.14 -14.11
CA ALA A 79 6.91 15.44 -13.92
C ALA A 79 5.37 15.31 -13.87
N MET A 80 4.78 14.49 -14.74
CA MET A 80 3.35 14.15 -14.74
C MET A 80 2.96 13.48 -13.43
N ALA A 81 3.68 12.43 -13.00
CA ALA A 81 3.41 11.72 -11.76
C ALA A 81 3.58 12.64 -10.53
N SER A 82 4.58 13.52 -10.52
CA SER A 82 4.77 14.52 -9.48
C SER A 82 3.57 15.45 -9.38
N THR A 83 3.18 16.07 -10.51
CA THR A 83 2.03 16.98 -10.60
C THR A 83 0.75 16.31 -10.10
N ARG A 84 0.50 15.06 -10.52
CA ARG A 84 -0.61 14.25 -10.06
C ARG A 84 -0.67 14.16 -8.54
N TYR A 85 0.43 13.75 -7.91
CA TYR A 85 0.43 13.51 -6.46
C TYR A 85 0.50 14.78 -5.64
N LEU A 86 1.19 15.81 -6.08
CA LEU A 86 1.23 17.11 -5.39
C LEU A 86 -0.17 17.74 -5.37
N ILE A 87 -0.87 17.77 -6.51
CA ILE A 87 -2.22 18.34 -6.57
C ILE A 87 -3.18 17.47 -5.75
N ALA A 88 -3.18 16.15 -5.94
CA ALA A 88 -4.06 15.26 -5.19
C ALA A 88 -3.82 15.36 -3.68
N GLY A 89 -2.56 15.36 -3.24
CA GLY A 89 -2.18 15.49 -1.83
C GLY A 89 -2.60 16.83 -1.24
N THR A 90 -2.39 17.93 -1.98
CA THR A 90 -2.80 19.29 -1.57
C THR A 90 -4.32 19.40 -1.40
N LEU A 91 -5.10 18.79 -2.29
CA LEU A 91 -6.57 18.77 -2.19
C LEU A 91 -7.05 17.85 -1.09
N LEU A 92 -6.43 16.67 -0.93
CA LEU A 92 -6.83 15.68 0.06
C LEU A 92 -6.49 16.09 1.50
N PHE A 93 -5.36 16.78 1.71
CA PHE A 93 -4.87 17.12 3.04
C PHE A 93 -5.88 17.96 3.87
N PRO A 94 -6.42 19.10 3.39
CA PRO A 94 -7.41 19.86 4.14
C PRO A 94 -8.71 19.09 4.34
N PHE A 95 -9.15 18.30 3.37
CA PHE A 95 -10.33 17.44 3.49
C PHE A 95 -10.12 16.38 4.58
N ALA A 96 -9.01 15.63 4.54
CA ALA A 96 -8.68 14.60 5.50
C ALA A 96 -8.46 15.16 6.92
N SER A 97 -7.94 16.38 7.00
CA SER A 97 -7.76 17.09 8.27
C SER A 97 -9.08 17.47 8.96
N ARG A 98 -10.16 17.67 8.18
CA ARG A 98 -11.50 18.02 8.68
C ARG A 98 -12.41 16.80 8.85
N SER A 99 -12.17 15.72 8.12
CA SER A 99 -13.01 14.53 8.10
C SER A 99 -12.85 13.73 9.40
N GLY A 100 -13.91 13.62 10.19
CA GLY A 100 -13.93 12.79 11.41
C GLY A 100 -14.12 13.55 12.73
N GLY A 101 -14.63 14.77 12.69
CA GLY A 101 -14.96 15.55 13.88
C GLY A 101 -14.47 17.00 13.82
N PRO A 102 -14.74 17.80 14.87
CA PRO A 102 -14.25 19.15 14.92
C PRO A 102 -12.75 19.20 14.67
N ARG A 103 -12.27 20.30 14.09
CA ARG A 103 -10.88 20.59 13.65
C ARG A 103 -9.85 19.77 14.40
N LEU A 104 -8.80 19.24 13.72
CA LEU A 104 -7.68 18.54 14.36
C LEU A 104 -7.36 19.24 15.69
N ARG A 105 -7.58 18.57 16.81
CA ARG A 105 -7.08 19.05 18.10
C ARG A 105 -5.58 19.24 17.96
N ALA A 106 -5.00 20.17 18.70
CA ALA A 106 -3.55 20.40 18.63
C ALA A 106 -2.74 19.09 18.83
N ALA A 107 -3.28 18.17 19.67
CA ALA A 107 -2.71 16.84 19.92
C ALA A 107 -2.80 15.87 18.71
N ASP A 108 -3.67 16.12 17.73
CA ASP A 108 -3.86 15.27 16.54
C ASP A 108 -3.09 15.79 15.31
N ARG A 109 -2.38 16.90 15.42
CA ARG A 109 -1.55 17.43 14.34
C ARG A 109 -0.37 16.48 14.11
N PRO A 110 -0.08 16.12 12.83
CA PRO A 110 1.05 15.26 12.54
C PRO A 110 2.36 15.89 13.00
N GLY A 111 3.09 15.18 13.85
CA GLY A 111 4.45 15.56 14.27
C GLY A 111 5.50 15.15 13.24
N LEU A 112 6.76 15.60 13.45
CA LEU A 112 7.89 15.32 12.56
C LEU A 112 8.08 13.81 12.30
N ALA A 113 7.99 12.97 13.33
CA ALA A 113 8.12 11.51 13.17
C ALA A 113 7.08 10.93 12.21
N GLN A 114 5.83 11.41 12.23
CA GLN A 114 4.78 10.98 11.33
C GLN A 114 5.02 11.50 9.90
N TRP A 115 5.50 12.74 9.75
CA TRP A 115 5.89 13.26 8.45
C TRP A 115 7.05 12.45 7.84
N LEU A 116 8.08 12.13 8.60
CA LEU A 116 9.19 11.30 8.14
C LEU A 116 8.74 9.88 7.80
N GLY A 117 7.86 9.29 8.62
CA GLY A 117 7.26 7.98 8.33
C GLY A 117 6.48 7.97 7.03
N MET A 118 5.59 8.95 6.83
CA MET A 118 4.78 9.05 5.59
C MET A 118 5.63 9.46 4.39
N ALA A 119 6.69 10.24 4.58
CA ALA A 119 7.63 10.58 3.51
C ALA A 119 8.39 9.34 3.03
N ALA A 120 8.88 8.51 3.93
CA ALA A 120 9.53 7.25 3.56
C ALA A 120 8.58 6.31 2.81
N VAL A 121 7.34 6.14 3.29
CA VAL A 121 6.32 5.33 2.60
C VAL A 121 5.96 5.94 1.25
N GLY A 122 5.68 7.24 1.19
CA GLY A 122 5.36 7.96 -0.05
C GLY A 122 6.46 7.88 -1.10
N ALA A 123 7.73 8.00 -0.69
CA ALA A 123 8.87 7.81 -1.57
C ALA A 123 8.89 6.38 -2.14
N MET A 124 8.71 5.36 -1.29
CA MET A 124 8.78 3.97 -1.74
C MET A 124 7.58 3.57 -2.61
N LEU A 125 6.36 3.96 -2.26
CA LEU A 125 5.15 3.58 -2.99
C LEU A 125 4.94 4.45 -4.23
N LEU A 126 5.01 5.76 -4.05
CA LEU A 126 4.60 6.70 -5.09
C LEU A 126 5.76 7.16 -5.97
N ALA A 127 6.91 7.54 -5.37
CA ALA A 127 8.02 7.98 -6.19
C ALA A 127 8.70 6.81 -6.89
N PHE A 128 9.20 5.81 -6.15
CA PHE A 128 9.89 4.68 -6.78
C PHE A 128 8.92 3.65 -7.35
N GLY A 129 7.75 3.40 -6.71
CA GLY A 129 6.76 2.45 -7.20
C GLY A 129 6.01 2.97 -8.43
N ASN A 130 5.21 4.03 -8.28
CA ASN A 130 4.43 4.59 -9.38
C ASN A 130 5.29 5.35 -10.40
N GLY A 131 6.35 6.03 -9.97
CA GLY A 131 7.29 6.67 -10.88
C GLY A 131 7.94 5.67 -11.85
N ALA A 132 8.29 4.47 -11.36
CA ALA A 132 8.77 3.38 -12.21
C ALA A 132 7.72 2.92 -13.24
N VAL A 133 6.43 2.87 -12.84
CA VAL A 133 5.32 2.57 -13.76
C VAL A 133 5.23 3.63 -14.85
N SER A 134 5.13 4.91 -14.47
CA SER A 134 5.04 6.01 -15.45
C SER A 134 6.24 6.01 -16.39
N TYR A 135 7.46 5.88 -15.87
CA TYR A 135 8.64 5.84 -16.72
C TYR A 135 8.64 4.64 -17.69
N ALA A 136 8.26 3.46 -17.22
CA ALA A 136 8.27 2.26 -18.06
C ALA A 136 7.16 2.27 -19.12
N GLU A 137 6.02 2.88 -18.85
CA GLU A 137 4.90 2.99 -19.80
C GLU A 137 5.20 3.88 -21.00
N THR A 138 6.28 4.65 -20.97
CA THR A 138 6.78 5.32 -22.19
C THR A 138 7.17 4.31 -23.28
N THR A 139 7.55 3.10 -22.91
CA THR A 139 8.04 2.06 -23.83
C THR A 139 7.28 0.74 -23.74
N LEU A 140 6.76 0.38 -22.55
CA LEU A 140 5.99 -0.86 -22.36
C LEU A 140 4.49 -0.63 -22.57
N PRO A 141 3.76 -1.63 -23.11
CA PRO A 141 2.31 -1.63 -23.12
C PRO A 141 1.75 -1.54 -21.69
N ALA A 142 0.66 -0.80 -21.52
CA ALA A 142 0.00 -0.60 -20.23
C ALA A 142 -0.45 -1.93 -19.60
N GLY A 143 -0.99 -2.85 -20.40
CA GLY A 143 -1.38 -4.19 -19.96
C GLY A 143 -0.18 -5.01 -19.43
N LEU A 144 0.97 -4.97 -20.10
CA LEU A 144 2.19 -5.67 -19.64
C LEU A 144 2.71 -5.06 -18.34
N THR A 145 2.76 -3.74 -18.25
CA THR A 145 3.18 -3.02 -17.03
C THR A 145 2.30 -3.42 -15.83
N ALA A 146 0.97 -3.44 -16.01
CA ALA A 146 0.04 -3.86 -14.97
C ALA A 146 0.27 -5.31 -14.50
N LEU A 147 0.57 -6.24 -15.44
CA LEU A 147 0.89 -7.63 -15.09
C LEU A 147 2.20 -7.75 -14.30
N LEU A 148 3.21 -6.94 -14.61
CA LEU A 148 4.45 -6.89 -13.83
C LEU A 148 4.23 -6.31 -12.43
N VAL A 149 3.42 -5.26 -12.30
CA VAL A 149 3.02 -4.69 -11.00
C VAL A 149 2.22 -5.68 -10.15
N ALA A 150 1.47 -6.61 -10.77
CA ALA A 150 0.77 -7.67 -10.03
C ALA A 150 1.72 -8.55 -9.17
N THR A 151 3.03 -8.47 -9.38
CA THR A 151 4.03 -9.15 -8.54
C THR A 151 4.22 -8.52 -7.14
N VAL A 152 3.69 -7.32 -6.88
CA VAL A 152 3.81 -6.61 -5.58
C VAL A 152 3.54 -7.52 -4.37
N PRO A 153 2.48 -8.35 -4.33
CA PRO A 153 2.25 -9.26 -3.20
C PRO A 153 3.37 -10.28 -2.96
N ILE A 154 4.11 -10.67 -4.00
CA ILE A 154 5.30 -11.53 -3.91
C ILE A 154 6.38 -10.80 -3.12
N TRP A 155 6.69 -9.57 -3.51
CA TRP A 155 7.67 -8.72 -2.85
C TRP A 155 7.29 -8.40 -1.41
N MET A 156 5.98 -8.18 -1.12
CA MET A 156 5.48 -8.00 0.24
C MET A 156 5.76 -9.22 1.13
N VAL A 157 5.63 -10.44 0.62
CA VAL A 157 5.93 -11.67 1.39
C VAL A 157 7.41 -11.75 1.70
N LEU A 158 8.27 -11.49 0.71
CA LEU A 158 9.73 -11.52 0.89
C LEU A 158 10.19 -10.43 1.87
N ALA A 159 9.69 -9.21 1.71
CA ALA A 159 9.95 -8.11 2.63
C ALA A 159 9.48 -8.42 4.06
N ASP A 160 8.29 -9.00 4.23
CA ASP A 160 7.76 -9.40 5.53
C ASP A 160 8.62 -10.49 6.20
N ARG A 161 9.19 -11.41 5.40
CA ARG A 161 10.17 -12.41 5.89
C ARG A 161 11.44 -11.74 6.41
N ILE A 162 11.97 -10.79 5.66
CA ILE A 162 13.23 -10.13 6.00
C ILE A 162 13.03 -9.17 7.18
N ILE A 163 12.02 -8.32 7.12
CA ILE A 163 11.78 -7.23 8.08
C ILE A 163 11.18 -7.76 9.38
N ASN A 164 10.25 -8.72 9.31
CA ASN A 164 9.49 -9.23 10.46
C ASN A 164 9.95 -10.62 10.94
N GLY A 165 10.87 -11.27 10.24
CA GLY A 165 11.35 -12.62 10.58
C GLY A 165 10.28 -13.71 10.39
N ARG A 166 9.14 -13.42 9.74
CA ARG A 166 8.03 -14.36 9.60
C ARG A 166 8.39 -15.50 8.66
N ALA A 167 8.22 -16.75 9.11
CA ALA A 167 8.47 -17.92 8.28
C ALA A 167 7.50 -17.97 7.08
N ILE A 168 8.03 -18.26 5.91
CA ILE A 168 7.25 -18.45 4.68
C ILE A 168 6.83 -19.93 4.62
N PRO A 169 5.50 -20.24 4.65
CA PRO A 169 5.01 -21.60 4.50
C PRO A 169 5.39 -22.21 3.14
N ARG A 170 5.52 -23.54 3.07
CA ARG A 170 5.86 -24.25 1.82
C ARG A 170 4.92 -23.93 0.66
N ALA A 171 3.62 -23.82 0.92
CA ALA A 171 2.63 -23.46 -0.11
C ALA A 171 2.85 -22.06 -0.69
N ILE A 172 3.36 -21.11 0.11
CA ILE A 172 3.69 -19.76 -0.36
C ILE A 172 4.99 -19.78 -1.17
N TRP A 173 5.99 -20.62 -0.80
CA TRP A 173 7.18 -20.82 -1.63
C TRP A 173 6.83 -21.30 -3.03
N LEU A 174 5.90 -22.26 -3.14
CA LEU A 174 5.41 -22.72 -4.44
C LEU A 174 4.80 -21.58 -5.26
N ALA A 175 3.94 -20.77 -4.63
CA ALA A 175 3.37 -19.59 -5.31
C ALA A 175 4.46 -18.61 -5.77
N LEU A 176 5.50 -18.35 -4.94
CA LEU A 176 6.61 -17.49 -5.32
C LEU A 176 7.37 -18.02 -6.55
N VAL A 177 7.68 -19.32 -6.59
CA VAL A 177 8.37 -19.95 -7.72
C VAL A 177 7.53 -19.86 -9.00
N ILE A 178 6.23 -20.15 -8.92
CA ILE A 178 5.30 -19.99 -10.05
C ILE A 178 5.27 -18.53 -10.52
N GLY A 179 5.21 -17.57 -9.60
CA GLY A 179 5.22 -16.14 -9.93
C GLY A 179 6.50 -15.70 -10.64
N VAL A 180 7.67 -16.14 -10.16
CA VAL A 180 8.96 -15.87 -10.79
C VAL A 180 9.03 -16.47 -12.20
N ALA A 181 8.53 -17.69 -12.40
CA ALA A 181 8.46 -18.31 -13.72
C ALA A 181 7.57 -17.48 -14.68
N GLY A 182 6.40 -17.02 -14.19
CA GLY A 182 5.52 -16.13 -14.97
C GLY A 182 6.19 -14.82 -15.35
N VAL A 183 6.91 -14.18 -14.41
CA VAL A 183 7.73 -12.98 -14.70
C VAL A 183 8.81 -13.27 -15.74
N GLY A 184 9.50 -14.42 -15.65
CA GLY A 184 10.50 -14.82 -16.64
C GLY A 184 9.91 -14.94 -18.06
N ILE A 185 8.65 -15.37 -18.18
CA ILE A 185 7.93 -15.41 -19.47
C ILE A 185 7.59 -13.99 -19.94
N LEU A 186 7.08 -13.13 -19.04
CA LEU A 186 6.73 -11.74 -19.36
C LEU A 186 7.95 -10.88 -19.72
N ALA A 187 9.08 -11.14 -19.07
CA ALA A 187 10.31 -10.39 -19.28
C ALA A 187 11.04 -10.74 -20.60
N ARG A 188 10.55 -11.73 -21.35
CA ARG A 188 11.16 -12.07 -22.65
C ARG A 188 11.02 -10.87 -23.59
N PRO A 189 12.13 -10.43 -24.22
CA PRO A 189 12.05 -9.33 -25.17
C PRO A 189 11.10 -9.67 -26.31
N HIS A 190 10.12 -8.80 -26.56
CA HIS A 190 9.27 -8.87 -27.72
C HIS A 190 9.96 -8.13 -28.88
N GLY A 191 10.76 -8.85 -29.65
CA GLY A 191 11.62 -8.27 -30.69
C GLY A 191 12.94 -7.71 -30.13
N HIS A 192 13.46 -6.61 -30.67
CA HIS A 192 14.71 -5.97 -30.24
C HIS A 192 14.56 -5.05 -29.01
N GLY A 193 13.48 -5.20 -28.22
CA GLY A 193 13.20 -4.36 -27.05
C GLY A 193 14.17 -4.59 -25.90
N SER A 194 14.49 -3.51 -25.17
CA SER A 194 15.31 -3.54 -23.96
C SER A 194 14.56 -4.22 -22.80
N VAL A 195 15.28 -4.97 -21.98
CA VAL A 195 14.78 -5.54 -20.71
C VAL A 195 14.72 -4.50 -19.59
N VAL A 196 15.37 -3.35 -19.77
CA VAL A 196 15.51 -2.31 -18.74
C VAL A 196 14.18 -1.81 -18.20
N PRO A 197 13.16 -1.46 -19.02
CA PRO A 197 11.86 -1.03 -18.49
C PRO A 197 11.17 -2.09 -17.64
N VAL A 198 11.33 -3.39 -17.98
CA VAL A 198 10.79 -4.50 -17.17
C VAL A 198 11.46 -4.53 -15.80
N LEU A 199 12.79 -4.39 -15.75
CA LEU A 199 13.55 -4.35 -14.50
C LEU A 199 13.18 -3.12 -13.65
N ILE A 200 12.91 -1.97 -14.29
CA ILE A 200 12.43 -0.77 -13.61
C ILE A 200 11.09 -1.02 -12.94
N VAL A 201 10.11 -1.63 -13.63
CA VAL A 201 8.80 -1.97 -13.03
C VAL A 201 8.94 -2.98 -11.89
N LEU A 202 9.79 -4.00 -12.05
CA LEU A 202 10.05 -4.98 -10.99
C LEU A 202 10.72 -4.34 -9.77
N GLY A 203 11.67 -3.42 -9.97
CA GLY A 203 12.29 -2.62 -8.92
C GLY A 203 11.26 -1.72 -8.22
N GLY A 204 10.38 -1.07 -8.97
CA GLY A 204 9.26 -0.30 -8.45
C GLY A 204 8.29 -1.17 -7.64
N SER A 205 7.98 -2.38 -8.13
CA SER A 205 7.14 -3.35 -7.43
C SER A 205 7.77 -3.84 -6.12
N LEU A 206 9.09 -4.08 -6.10
CA LEU A 206 9.86 -4.38 -4.89
C LEU A 206 9.79 -3.22 -3.89
N SER A 207 10.01 -1.98 -4.36
CA SER A 207 9.92 -0.78 -3.54
C SER A 207 8.52 -0.64 -2.93
N TRP A 208 7.47 -0.79 -3.74
CA TRP A 208 6.09 -0.76 -3.28
C TRP A 208 5.80 -1.85 -2.23
N GLY A 209 6.21 -3.09 -2.50
CA GLY A 209 6.01 -4.22 -1.59
C GLY A 209 6.71 -4.01 -0.24
N THR A 210 7.96 -3.55 -0.27
CA THR A 210 8.75 -3.25 0.94
C THR A 210 8.17 -2.07 1.70
N GLY A 211 7.83 -0.98 1.03
CA GLY A 211 7.20 0.19 1.62
C GLY A 211 5.86 -0.12 2.26
N SER A 212 5.05 -0.99 1.64
CA SER A 212 3.77 -1.46 2.20
C SER A 212 3.96 -2.23 3.52
N VAL A 213 5.03 -3.00 3.67
CA VAL A 213 5.35 -3.70 4.92
C VAL A 213 5.87 -2.71 5.98
N LEU A 214 6.72 -1.76 5.58
CA LEU A 214 7.26 -0.74 6.47
C LEU A 214 6.18 0.25 6.96
N ALA A 215 5.17 0.56 6.13
CA ALA A 215 4.03 1.39 6.53
C ALA A 215 3.33 0.91 7.81
N GLY A 216 3.34 -0.41 8.06
CA GLY A 216 2.82 -0.99 9.30
C GLY A 216 3.70 -0.78 10.54
N ARG A 217 4.93 -0.25 10.39
CA ARG A 217 5.92 -0.04 11.46
C ARG A 217 6.26 1.42 11.69
N LEU A 218 6.17 2.22 10.65
CA LEU A 218 6.53 3.64 10.71
C LEU A 218 5.42 4.46 11.40
N PRO A 219 5.79 5.55 12.09
CA PRO A 219 4.81 6.46 12.66
C PRO A 219 3.86 7.01 11.60
N ALA A 220 2.55 6.86 11.86
CA ALA A 220 1.50 7.30 10.95
C ALA A 220 0.44 8.11 11.73
N PRO A 221 -0.28 9.04 11.08
CA PRO A 221 -1.38 9.74 11.69
C PRO A 221 -2.56 8.80 11.97
N ALA A 222 -3.35 9.09 13.01
CA ALA A 222 -4.51 8.28 13.37
C ALA A 222 -5.60 8.25 12.27
N ARG A 223 -5.60 9.23 11.38
CA ARG A 223 -6.54 9.34 10.24
C ARG A 223 -5.88 8.79 8.97
N PRO A 224 -6.32 7.64 8.43
CA PRO A 224 -5.67 7.02 7.27
C PRO A 224 -5.62 7.92 6.02
N LEU A 225 -6.71 8.67 5.73
CA LEU A 225 -6.72 9.60 4.59
C LEU A 225 -5.71 10.74 4.77
N LEU A 226 -5.44 11.17 6.01
CA LEU A 226 -4.40 12.16 6.27
C LEU A 226 -3.01 11.58 6.00
N GLY A 227 -2.77 10.33 6.39
CA GLY A 227 -1.56 9.59 6.03
C GLY A 227 -1.38 9.52 4.51
N SER A 228 -2.41 9.13 3.78
CA SER A 228 -2.36 9.07 2.31
C SER A 228 -2.09 10.44 1.67
N ALA A 229 -2.66 11.53 2.21
CA ALA A 229 -2.36 12.88 1.72
C ALA A 229 -0.89 13.26 1.96
N MET A 230 -0.34 12.92 3.13
CA MET A 230 1.08 13.15 3.45
C MET A 230 2.01 12.32 2.56
N GLU A 231 1.68 11.05 2.30
CA GLU A 231 2.39 10.18 1.36
C GLU A 231 2.40 10.78 -0.05
N MET A 232 1.25 11.28 -0.53
CA MET A 232 1.12 11.92 -1.85
C MET A 232 1.98 13.18 -1.94
N LEU A 233 1.94 14.05 -0.94
CA LEU A 233 2.76 15.27 -0.92
C LEU A 233 4.25 14.95 -0.91
N ALA A 234 4.68 14.04 -0.05
CA ALA A 234 6.09 13.68 0.08
C ALA A 234 6.59 12.90 -1.16
N GLY A 235 5.84 11.89 -1.62
CA GLY A 235 6.17 11.12 -2.82
C GLY A 235 6.17 12.00 -4.07
N GLY A 236 5.21 12.93 -4.19
CA GLY A 236 5.16 13.92 -5.26
C GLY A 236 6.36 14.86 -5.23
N ALA A 237 6.82 15.31 -4.06
CA ALA A 237 8.01 16.12 -3.90
C ALA A 237 9.30 15.38 -4.32
N VAL A 238 9.41 14.09 -3.96
CA VAL A 238 10.53 13.24 -4.40
C VAL A 238 10.52 13.09 -5.92
N LEU A 239 9.34 12.85 -6.53
CA LEU A 239 9.19 12.79 -8.00
C LEU A 239 9.56 14.09 -8.66
N ALA A 240 9.18 15.26 -8.10
CA ALA A 240 9.60 16.57 -8.61
C ALA A 240 11.14 16.73 -8.61
N GLY A 241 11.78 16.29 -7.50
CA GLY A 241 13.23 16.27 -7.41
C GLY A 241 13.86 15.34 -8.46
N LEU A 242 13.31 14.13 -8.66
CA LEU A 242 13.78 13.21 -9.69
C LEU A 242 13.59 13.80 -11.09
N ALA A 243 12.42 14.37 -11.41
CA ALA A 243 12.17 15.03 -12.71
C ALA A 243 13.15 16.19 -12.98
N ALA A 244 13.52 16.94 -11.93
CA ALA A 244 14.51 18.02 -12.05
C ALA A 244 15.91 17.46 -12.31
N VAL A 245 16.34 16.43 -11.56
CA VAL A 245 17.68 15.83 -11.69
C VAL A 245 17.85 15.09 -13.01
N THR A 246 16.80 14.43 -13.51
CA THR A 246 16.81 13.73 -14.82
C THR A 246 16.68 14.69 -16.00
N GLY A 247 16.46 15.99 -15.75
CA GLY A 247 16.30 16.99 -16.80
C GLY A 247 14.94 17.00 -17.50
N GLU A 248 13.96 16.20 -17.03
CA GLU A 248 12.62 16.15 -17.64
C GLU A 248 11.93 17.51 -17.68
N LEU A 249 12.17 18.37 -16.68
CA LEU A 249 11.55 19.69 -16.61
C LEU A 249 12.05 20.62 -17.73
N SER A 250 13.26 20.42 -18.26
CA SER A 250 13.80 21.19 -19.37
C SER A 250 13.20 20.80 -20.72
N HIS A 251 12.60 19.61 -20.80
CA HIS A 251 11.92 19.09 -22.00
C HIS A 251 10.41 19.35 -21.97
N LEU A 252 9.88 19.94 -20.91
CA LEU A 252 8.47 20.28 -20.81
C LEU A 252 8.19 21.55 -21.66
N ASP A 253 7.57 21.36 -22.80
CA ASP A 253 7.07 22.44 -23.64
C ASP A 253 5.55 22.58 -23.46
N PRO A 254 5.07 23.60 -22.73
CA PRO A 254 3.63 23.78 -22.51
C PRO A 254 2.82 23.93 -23.82
N GLY A 255 3.45 24.38 -24.91
CA GLY A 255 2.81 24.53 -26.21
C GLY A 255 2.53 23.20 -26.91
N GLN A 256 3.22 22.13 -26.53
CA GLN A 256 3.06 20.79 -27.10
C GLN A 256 2.19 19.87 -26.25
N VAL A 257 1.76 20.32 -25.06
CA VAL A 257 0.89 19.50 -24.18
C VAL A 257 -0.48 19.33 -24.82
N SER A 258 -0.83 18.10 -25.13
CA SER A 258 -2.11 17.79 -25.75
C SER A 258 -3.28 17.88 -24.76
N GLY A 259 -4.45 18.33 -25.21
CA GLY A 259 -5.67 18.30 -24.39
C GLY A 259 -6.02 16.91 -23.88
N ARG A 260 -5.68 15.86 -24.65
CA ARG A 260 -5.86 14.45 -24.26
C ARG A 260 -5.00 14.07 -23.06
N SER A 261 -3.73 14.47 -23.06
CA SER A 261 -2.84 14.24 -21.89
C SER A 261 -3.27 15.03 -20.66
N VAL A 262 -3.77 16.25 -20.83
CA VAL A 262 -4.33 17.05 -19.72
C VAL A 262 -5.56 16.36 -19.12
N LEU A 263 -6.49 15.88 -19.95
CA LEU A 263 -7.67 15.14 -19.48
C LEU A 263 -7.27 13.85 -18.76
N ALA A 264 -6.27 13.12 -19.27
CA ALA A 264 -5.74 11.94 -18.61
C ALA A 264 -5.11 12.29 -17.25
N LEU A 265 -4.34 13.37 -17.14
CA LEU A 265 -3.79 13.85 -15.88
C LEU A 265 -4.91 14.25 -14.87
N LEU A 266 -5.94 14.96 -15.33
CA LEU A 266 -7.10 15.29 -14.48
C LEU A 266 -7.83 14.03 -13.99
N TYR A 267 -7.97 13.02 -14.85
CA TYR A 267 -8.49 11.72 -14.47
C TYR A 267 -7.60 11.04 -13.41
N LEU A 268 -6.28 11.07 -13.57
CA LEU A 268 -5.33 10.52 -12.61
C LEU A 268 -5.38 11.24 -11.25
N ILE A 269 -5.56 12.56 -11.25
CA ILE A 269 -5.71 13.36 -10.01
C ILE A 269 -7.04 13.06 -9.31
N GLY A 270 -8.16 13.26 -9.99
CA GLY A 270 -9.51 13.14 -9.43
C GLY A 270 -9.90 11.68 -9.17
N PRO A 271 -10.35 10.94 -10.19
CA PRO A 271 -10.72 9.53 -10.05
C PRO A 271 -9.56 8.67 -9.55
N GLY A 272 -8.39 8.73 -10.18
CA GLY A 272 -7.26 7.82 -9.94
C GLY A 272 -6.60 7.95 -8.57
N SER A 273 -6.55 9.15 -8.01
CA SER A 273 -5.92 9.39 -6.71
C SER A 273 -6.94 9.71 -5.62
N LEU A 274 -7.77 10.74 -5.77
CA LEU A 274 -8.68 11.18 -4.70
C LEU A 274 -9.82 10.20 -4.47
N LEU A 275 -10.58 9.85 -5.51
CA LEU A 275 -11.75 8.98 -5.40
C LEU A 275 -11.34 7.55 -5.04
N ALA A 276 -10.41 6.96 -5.79
CA ALA A 276 -10.01 5.58 -5.59
C ALA A 276 -9.36 5.36 -4.22
N MET A 277 -8.49 6.28 -3.74
CA MET A 277 -7.92 6.20 -2.40
C MET A 277 -8.99 6.29 -1.31
N THR A 278 -9.96 7.19 -1.46
CA THR A 278 -11.08 7.32 -0.52
C THR A 278 -11.90 6.03 -0.47
N CYS A 279 -12.23 5.47 -1.64
CA CYS A 279 -12.95 4.19 -1.77
C CYS A 279 -12.15 3.02 -1.19
N TYR A 280 -10.84 2.98 -1.42
CA TYR A 280 -9.94 1.97 -0.85
C TYR A 280 -9.96 2.00 0.68
N VAL A 281 -9.86 3.17 1.30
CA VAL A 281 -9.94 3.31 2.76
C VAL A 281 -11.33 2.90 3.29
N ILE A 282 -12.41 3.22 2.57
CA ILE A 282 -13.77 2.77 2.93
C ILE A 282 -13.87 1.25 2.87
N ALA A 283 -13.37 0.64 1.79
CA ALA A 283 -13.36 -0.81 1.62
C ALA A 283 -12.56 -1.51 2.73
N LEU A 284 -11.33 -1.04 3.04
CA LEU A 284 -10.49 -1.59 4.09
C LEU A 284 -11.12 -1.53 5.49
N ARG A 285 -11.96 -0.52 5.76
CA ARG A 285 -12.65 -0.39 7.04
C ARG A 285 -13.84 -1.31 7.19
N ARG A 286 -14.46 -1.74 6.09
CA ARG A 286 -15.76 -2.43 6.09
C ARG A 286 -15.72 -3.84 5.55
N LEU A 287 -14.78 -4.16 4.66
CA LEU A 287 -14.63 -5.48 4.05
C LEU A 287 -13.45 -6.25 4.67
N PRO A 288 -13.46 -7.59 4.58
CA PRO A 288 -12.30 -8.39 4.91
C PRO A 288 -11.09 -7.97 4.05
N THR A 289 -9.90 -7.91 4.63
CA THR A 289 -8.67 -7.55 3.91
C THR A 289 -8.45 -8.44 2.68
N ALA A 290 -8.82 -9.73 2.76
CA ALA A 290 -8.74 -10.65 1.62
C ALA A 290 -9.59 -10.18 0.43
N ALA A 291 -10.81 -9.68 0.67
CA ALA A 291 -11.66 -9.15 -0.40
C ALA A 291 -11.05 -7.89 -1.01
N VAL A 292 -10.55 -6.97 -0.18
CA VAL A 292 -9.91 -5.75 -0.67
C VAL A 292 -8.67 -6.07 -1.49
N SER A 293 -7.83 -7.03 -1.05
CA SER A 293 -6.59 -7.42 -1.75
C SER A 293 -6.84 -7.99 -3.16
N THR A 294 -8.08 -8.27 -3.53
CA THR A 294 -8.42 -8.77 -4.88
C THR A 294 -8.06 -7.77 -5.99
N TYR A 295 -7.92 -6.48 -5.67
CA TYR A 295 -7.48 -5.50 -6.66
C TYR A 295 -6.14 -5.88 -7.31
N ALA A 296 -5.26 -6.58 -6.60
CA ALA A 296 -3.93 -6.95 -7.10
C ALA A 296 -3.96 -7.87 -8.34
N TYR A 297 -5.05 -8.64 -8.54
CA TYR A 297 -5.24 -9.47 -9.73
C TYR A 297 -6.38 -9.01 -10.64
N VAL A 298 -7.32 -8.20 -10.14
CA VAL A 298 -8.39 -7.64 -10.98
C VAL A 298 -7.88 -6.48 -11.83
N ASN A 299 -7.06 -5.58 -11.25
CA ASN A 299 -6.55 -4.41 -11.97
C ASN A 299 -5.75 -4.76 -13.24
N PRO A 300 -4.82 -5.72 -13.23
CA PRO A 300 -4.11 -6.12 -14.45
C PRO A 300 -5.04 -6.66 -15.54
N VAL A 301 -6.09 -7.40 -15.17
CA VAL A 301 -7.08 -7.89 -16.15
C VAL A 301 -7.81 -6.72 -16.82
N ILE A 302 -8.22 -5.73 -16.00
CA ILE A 302 -8.87 -4.52 -16.52
C ILE A 302 -7.89 -3.72 -17.39
N ALA A 303 -6.63 -3.57 -16.96
CA ALA A 303 -5.61 -2.85 -17.73
C ALA A 303 -5.36 -3.50 -19.10
N VAL A 304 -5.21 -4.83 -19.16
CA VAL A 304 -5.05 -5.57 -20.43
C VAL A 304 -6.28 -5.41 -21.31
N ALA A 305 -7.48 -5.56 -20.75
CA ALA A 305 -8.72 -5.40 -21.50
C ALA A 305 -8.87 -3.99 -22.08
N LEU A 306 -8.63 -2.95 -21.26
CA LEU A 306 -8.72 -1.56 -21.71
C LEU A 306 -7.58 -1.20 -22.67
N GLY A 307 -6.36 -1.68 -22.48
CA GLY A 307 -5.24 -1.51 -23.40
C GLY A 307 -5.56 -2.06 -24.78
N THR A 308 -6.15 -3.25 -24.81
CA THR A 308 -6.60 -3.86 -26.07
C THR A 308 -7.72 -3.06 -26.73
N LEU A 309 -8.72 -2.61 -25.96
CA LEU A 309 -9.92 -1.95 -26.50
C LEU A 309 -9.67 -0.48 -26.88
N LEU A 310 -8.90 0.26 -26.08
CA LEU A 310 -8.76 1.72 -26.20
C LEU A 310 -7.45 2.16 -26.86
N LEU A 311 -6.37 1.39 -26.68
CA LEU A 311 -5.04 1.71 -27.22
C LEU A 311 -4.63 0.77 -28.35
N SER A 312 -5.50 -0.15 -28.78
CA SER A 312 -5.21 -1.17 -29.81
C SER A 312 -3.98 -2.02 -29.48
N GLU A 313 -3.65 -2.17 -28.19
CA GLU A 313 -2.58 -3.06 -27.74
C GLU A 313 -2.94 -4.51 -28.13
N ARG A 314 -1.98 -5.23 -28.68
CA ARG A 314 -2.16 -6.65 -29.03
C ARG A 314 -1.34 -7.51 -28.08
N PRO A 315 -1.95 -8.06 -27.01
CA PRO A 315 -1.22 -8.92 -26.10
C PRO A 315 -0.75 -10.17 -26.84
N THR A 316 0.53 -10.46 -26.75
CA THR A 316 1.11 -11.66 -27.35
C THR A 316 0.72 -12.90 -26.55
N LEU A 317 0.88 -14.09 -27.13
CA LEU A 317 0.64 -15.34 -26.41
C LEU A 317 1.52 -15.43 -25.13
N THR A 318 2.76 -14.96 -25.19
CA THR A 318 3.67 -14.89 -24.03
C THR A 318 3.13 -13.94 -22.94
N THR A 319 2.55 -12.80 -23.33
CA THR A 319 1.90 -11.87 -22.38
C THR A 319 0.70 -12.52 -21.70
N VAL A 320 -0.14 -13.22 -22.45
CA VAL A 320 -1.32 -13.91 -21.91
C VAL A 320 -0.91 -15.06 -20.99
N LEU A 321 -0.02 -15.93 -21.42
CA LEU A 321 0.43 -17.08 -20.62
C LEU A 321 1.21 -16.64 -19.37
N GLY A 322 2.20 -15.76 -19.54
CA GLY A 322 2.99 -15.26 -18.42
C GLY A 322 2.12 -14.48 -17.41
N GLY A 323 1.19 -13.66 -17.90
CA GLY A 323 0.23 -12.94 -17.09
C GLY A 323 -0.70 -13.87 -16.32
N ALA A 324 -1.25 -14.89 -16.95
CA ALA A 324 -2.09 -15.90 -16.29
C ALA A 324 -1.34 -16.62 -15.17
N ILE A 325 -0.07 -16.98 -15.39
CA ILE A 325 0.79 -17.62 -14.38
C ILE A 325 1.05 -16.68 -13.21
N VAL A 326 1.38 -15.39 -13.46
CA VAL A 326 1.58 -14.41 -12.39
C VAL A 326 0.29 -14.22 -11.59
N LEU A 327 -0.85 -14.06 -12.25
CA LEU A 327 -2.13 -13.87 -11.58
C LEU A 327 -2.55 -15.10 -10.75
N ALA A 328 -2.32 -16.31 -11.26
CA ALA A 328 -2.55 -17.55 -10.53
C ALA A 328 -1.67 -17.64 -9.27
N SER A 329 -0.39 -17.30 -9.39
CA SER A 329 0.55 -17.21 -8.26
C SER A 329 0.04 -16.25 -7.18
N VAL A 330 -0.33 -15.04 -7.56
CA VAL A 330 -0.85 -14.02 -6.64
C VAL A 330 -2.15 -14.47 -5.99
N ALA A 331 -3.07 -15.07 -6.75
CA ALA A 331 -4.31 -15.62 -6.21
C ALA A 331 -4.06 -16.72 -5.16
N LEU A 332 -3.15 -17.67 -5.43
CA LEU A 332 -2.74 -18.70 -4.47
C LEU A 332 -2.18 -18.09 -3.19
N LEU A 333 -1.33 -17.08 -3.31
CA LEU A 333 -0.73 -16.37 -2.18
C LEU A 333 -1.78 -15.69 -1.31
N LEU A 334 -2.73 -14.98 -1.91
CA LEU A 334 -3.78 -14.26 -1.20
C LEU A 334 -4.78 -15.21 -0.55
N LEU A 335 -5.19 -16.28 -1.24
CA LEU A 335 -6.08 -17.31 -0.70
C LEU A 335 -5.47 -18.04 0.51
N HIS A 336 -4.17 -18.35 0.46
CA HIS A 336 -3.50 -18.98 1.61
C HIS A 336 -3.43 -18.05 2.83
N ARG A 337 -3.19 -16.75 2.62
CA ARG A 337 -3.20 -15.76 3.71
C ARG A 337 -4.59 -15.58 4.33
N SER A 338 -5.66 -15.60 3.53
CA SER A 338 -7.03 -15.44 4.03
C SER A 338 -7.46 -16.60 4.91
N ARG A 339 -7.12 -17.87 4.56
CA ARG A 339 -7.43 -19.07 5.35
C ARG A 339 -6.75 -19.10 6.72
N ARG A 340 -5.62 -18.42 6.90
CA ARG A 340 -4.91 -18.34 8.19
C ARG A 340 -5.39 -17.19 9.08
N ALA A 341 -6.13 -16.25 8.53
CA ALA A 341 -6.68 -15.11 9.26
C ALA A 341 -8.13 -15.33 9.70
N ALA A 342 -8.81 -16.34 9.17
CA ALA A 342 -10.12 -16.84 9.57
C ALA A 342 -9.99 -17.87 10.66
#